data_5d9ec6afeecd8f560a68e6c46d2e5cb0
#
_entry.id   5d9ec6afeecd8f560a68e6c46d2e5cb0
#
_cell.length_a   1.000
_cell.length_b   1.000
_cell.length_c   1.000
_cell.angle_alpha   90.00
_cell.angle_beta   90.00
_cell.angle_gamma   90.00
#
_symmetry.space_group_name_H-M   'P 1'
#
loop_
_entity.id
_entity.type
_entity.pdbx_description
1 polymer ?
#
loop_
_entity_poly.entity_id
_entity_poly.type
_entity_poly.pdbx_seq_one_letter_code
_entity_poly.pdbx_strand_id
1 'polypeptide(L)'
;MSLSSLLMGGSYVGMTSFFTVAFLLVFLPACIILYTLMPQKAKKYFLLAASVGFYWLISGTLVVYLFLTTISIHYFGIWLDRIHRQRDEAVKAAEKPERKAIKHAYLLRSRWVLLFAAALHIGTLLTLKYAPFFTRNVNSLLGHMGLSLQLEIPKYLLPIGISFFTMQAVSYMFDVYRETIKPDENLFRLGLFMSFFPQIVEGPICRYGQTAEQLWNVKGITFSNLTLGIQRILFGMMKKMVVADRLNPLIETVFSGYKDFQGGVIAIAAVCYTVQLYMDFSGSMDAVMGTAQIFGITMPENFARPFFSKTISEFWKRWHITLGTWFKDYIFYPV
;
A
#
# COMPACT_ATOMS: atom_id res chain seq x y z
N MET A 1 -30.12 10.88 -3.96
CA MET A 1 -28.83 10.44 -4.53
C MET A 1 -29.13 9.51 -5.68
N SER A 2 -28.77 9.85 -6.91
CA SER A 2 -29.07 9.00 -8.08
C SER A 2 -28.02 7.89 -8.20
N LEU A 3 -28.44 6.73 -8.73
CA LEU A 3 -27.55 5.59 -8.99
C LEU A 3 -26.37 5.98 -9.92
N SER A 4 -26.56 6.97 -10.78
CA SER A 4 -25.55 7.52 -11.68
C SER A 4 -24.45 8.29 -10.95
N SER A 5 -24.77 8.95 -9.83
CA SER A 5 -23.74 9.59 -8.99
C SER A 5 -22.92 8.58 -8.20
N LEU A 6 -23.47 7.39 -7.94
CA LEU A 6 -22.77 6.24 -7.32
C LEU A 6 -21.76 5.58 -8.28
N LEU A 7 -21.96 5.70 -9.58
CA LEU A 7 -21.11 5.06 -10.59
C LEU A 7 -20.04 5.98 -11.17
N MET A 8 -20.19 7.30 -11.03
CA MET A 8 -19.24 8.29 -11.57
C MET A 8 -18.30 8.80 -10.47
N GLY A 9 -17.31 8.00 -10.07
CA GLY A 9 -16.09 8.35 -9.36
C GLY A 9 -15.92 9.77 -8.80
N GLY A 10 -16.77 10.17 -7.89
CA GLY A 10 -16.50 11.30 -7.02
C GLY A 10 -16.14 10.76 -5.64
N SER A 11 -15.14 11.32 -4.98
CA SER A 11 -14.79 10.97 -3.62
C SER A 11 -16.04 11.06 -2.74
N TYR A 12 -16.65 9.90 -2.49
CA TYR A 12 -17.85 9.84 -1.67
C TYR A 12 -17.54 10.23 -0.25
N VAL A 13 -17.99 11.41 0.06
CA VAL A 13 -18.40 11.85 1.39
C VAL A 13 -17.48 11.35 2.51
N GLY A 14 -16.39 12.07 2.75
CA GLY A 14 -15.77 12.08 4.08
C GLY A 14 -15.08 10.80 4.57
N MET A 15 -14.92 9.75 3.76
CA MET A 15 -14.20 8.53 4.16
C MET A 15 -12.75 8.46 3.65
N THR A 16 -12.18 9.54 3.19
CA THR A 16 -10.82 9.59 2.65
C THR A 16 -9.71 9.41 3.70
N SER A 17 -10.08 9.36 4.97
CA SER A 17 -9.17 9.15 6.10
C SER A 17 -9.81 8.24 7.15
N PHE A 18 -8.99 7.46 7.87
CA PHE A 18 -9.40 6.64 9.02
C PHE A 18 -9.88 7.46 10.22
N PHE A 19 -9.73 8.79 10.20
CA PHE A 19 -10.15 9.69 11.27
C PHE A 19 -11.48 10.38 10.98
N THR A 20 -12.18 10.01 9.92
CA THR A 20 -13.48 10.59 9.62
C THR A 20 -14.59 9.99 10.49
N VAL A 21 -15.59 10.81 10.80
CA VAL A 21 -16.80 10.37 11.55
C VAL A 21 -17.47 9.19 10.85
N ALA A 22 -17.56 9.23 9.51
CA ALA A 22 -18.15 8.16 8.71
C ALA A 22 -17.39 6.83 8.89
N PHE A 23 -16.05 6.85 8.92
CA PHE A 23 -15.28 5.64 9.17
C PHE A 23 -15.39 5.16 10.61
N LEU A 24 -15.14 6.03 11.59
CA LEU A 24 -15.03 5.66 13.00
C LEU A 24 -16.36 5.30 13.65
N LEU A 25 -17.44 6.01 13.32
CA LEU A 25 -18.74 5.86 13.99
C LEU A 25 -19.78 5.06 13.18
N VAL A 26 -19.54 4.87 11.87
CA VAL A 26 -20.49 4.13 11.02
C VAL A 26 -19.85 2.88 10.46
N PHE A 27 -18.81 3.02 9.63
CA PHE A 27 -18.26 1.89 8.90
C PHE A 27 -17.60 0.86 9.83
N LEU A 28 -16.68 1.29 10.69
CA LEU A 28 -15.93 0.38 11.58
C LEU A 28 -16.86 -0.33 12.60
N PRO A 29 -17.77 0.35 13.33
CA PRO A 29 -18.73 -0.33 14.20
C PRO A 29 -19.65 -1.29 13.46
N ALA A 30 -20.16 -0.90 12.28
CA ALA A 30 -20.97 -1.80 11.46
C ALA A 30 -20.18 -3.07 11.06
N CYS A 31 -18.92 -2.90 10.64
CA CYS A 31 -18.04 -4.03 10.34
C CYS A 31 -17.80 -4.93 11.56
N ILE A 32 -17.56 -4.36 12.74
CA ILE A 32 -17.35 -5.13 13.98
C ILE A 32 -18.61 -5.95 14.33
N ILE A 33 -19.78 -5.32 14.31
CA ILE A 33 -21.06 -5.97 14.62
C ILE A 33 -21.34 -7.10 13.63
N LEU A 34 -21.31 -6.81 12.34
CA LEU A 34 -21.59 -7.80 11.29
C LEU A 34 -20.58 -8.94 11.32
N TYR A 35 -19.28 -8.65 11.46
CA TYR A 35 -18.24 -9.67 11.58
C TYR A 35 -18.46 -10.59 12.79
N THR A 36 -18.88 -10.04 13.92
CA THR A 36 -19.15 -10.81 15.14
C THR A 36 -20.33 -11.76 14.95
N LEU A 37 -21.37 -11.32 14.23
CA LEU A 37 -22.57 -12.11 13.92
C LEU A 37 -22.32 -13.21 12.86
N MET A 38 -21.27 -13.09 12.05
CA MET A 38 -20.97 -14.05 11.00
C MET A 38 -20.44 -15.38 11.56
N PRO A 39 -20.85 -16.52 10.97
CA PRO A 39 -20.26 -17.83 11.29
C PRO A 39 -18.78 -17.84 10.91
N GLN A 40 -17.98 -18.60 11.66
CA GLN A 40 -16.51 -18.59 11.52
C GLN A 40 -16.02 -18.77 10.07
N LYS A 41 -16.64 -19.65 9.30
CA LYS A 41 -16.28 -19.93 7.91
C LYS A 41 -16.55 -18.75 6.97
N ALA A 42 -17.52 -17.90 7.28
CA ALA A 42 -17.90 -16.72 6.47
C ALA A 42 -17.10 -15.47 6.79
N LYS A 43 -16.44 -15.38 7.95
CA LYS A 43 -15.73 -14.16 8.40
C LYS A 43 -14.69 -13.64 7.40
N LYS A 44 -13.92 -14.52 6.78
CA LYS A 44 -12.93 -14.15 5.76
C LYS A 44 -13.57 -13.56 4.50
N TYR A 45 -14.70 -14.11 4.06
CA TYR A 45 -15.44 -13.58 2.90
C TYR A 45 -16.13 -12.26 3.24
N PHE A 46 -16.61 -12.11 4.48
CA PHE A 46 -17.12 -10.83 4.96
C PHE A 46 -16.03 -9.75 4.94
N LEU A 47 -14.83 -10.04 5.45
CA LEU A 47 -13.69 -9.09 5.39
C LEU A 47 -13.33 -8.74 3.95
N LEU A 48 -13.34 -9.70 3.03
CA LEU A 48 -13.12 -9.43 1.61
C LEU A 48 -14.20 -8.49 1.06
N ALA A 49 -15.46 -8.80 1.30
CA ALA A 49 -16.58 -7.98 0.83
C ALA A 49 -16.56 -6.57 1.44
N ALA A 50 -16.29 -6.45 2.74
CA ALA A 50 -16.13 -5.17 3.43
C ALA A 50 -14.95 -4.37 2.89
N SER A 51 -13.84 -5.02 2.58
CA SER A 51 -12.64 -4.38 2.01
C SER A 51 -12.88 -3.86 0.59
N VAL A 52 -13.48 -4.67 -0.27
CA VAL A 52 -13.85 -4.25 -1.63
C VAL A 52 -14.91 -3.15 -1.57
N GLY A 53 -15.92 -3.28 -0.71
CA GLY A 53 -16.95 -2.26 -0.50
C GLY A 53 -16.37 -0.95 0.01
N PHE A 54 -15.47 -0.98 0.99
CA PHE A 54 -14.75 0.21 1.46
C PHE A 54 -13.96 0.88 0.32
N TYR A 55 -13.20 0.09 -0.42
CA TYR A 55 -12.41 0.62 -1.51
C TYR A 55 -13.27 1.20 -2.64
N TRP A 56 -14.41 0.58 -2.93
CA TRP A 56 -15.39 1.13 -3.87
C TRP A 56 -15.98 2.45 -3.37
N LEU A 57 -16.31 2.56 -2.08
CA LEU A 57 -16.81 3.80 -1.49
C LEU A 57 -15.83 4.97 -1.61
N ILE A 58 -14.52 4.75 -1.54
CA ILE A 58 -13.51 5.81 -1.60
C ILE A 58 -12.97 6.06 -3.01
N SER A 59 -12.95 5.07 -3.90
CA SER A 59 -12.35 5.15 -5.24
C SER A 59 -13.35 4.98 -6.38
N GLY A 60 -14.61 4.64 -6.09
CA GLY A 60 -15.65 4.42 -7.09
C GLY A 60 -15.26 3.35 -8.11
N THR A 61 -15.48 3.63 -9.40
CA THR A 61 -15.16 2.72 -10.51
C THR A 61 -13.68 2.36 -10.64
N LEU A 62 -12.78 3.13 -9.99
CA LEU A 62 -11.34 2.86 -10.01
C LEU A 62 -10.95 1.59 -9.22
N VAL A 63 -11.89 0.98 -8.49
CA VAL A 63 -11.73 -0.37 -7.91
C VAL A 63 -11.35 -1.41 -8.96
N VAL A 64 -11.69 -1.17 -10.21
CA VAL A 64 -11.30 -2.03 -11.35
C VAL A 64 -9.78 -2.22 -11.44
N TYR A 65 -8.98 -1.19 -11.13
CA TYR A 65 -7.51 -1.32 -11.12
C TYR A 65 -7.02 -2.30 -10.06
N LEU A 66 -7.65 -2.33 -8.90
CA LEU A 66 -7.33 -3.29 -7.84
C LEU A 66 -7.67 -4.72 -8.28
N PHE A 67 -8.83 -4.93 -8.90
CA PHE A 67 -9.21 -6.24 -9.43
C PHE A 67 -8.26 -6.70 -10.53
N LEU A 68 -7.96 -5.84 -11.52
CA LEU A 68 -7.04 -6.18 -12.60
C LEU A 68 -5.64 -6.49 -12.08
N THR A 69 -5.14 -5.72 -11.09
CA THR A 69 -3.87 -5.99 -10.43
C THR A 69 -3.89 -7.35 -9.73
N THR A 70 -4.92 -7.63 -8.94
CA THR A 70 -5.04 -8.88 -8.19
C THR A 70 -5.12 -10.10 -9.11
N ILE A 71 -5.95 -10.04 -10.15
CA ILE A 71 -6.09 -11.11 -11.16
C ILE A 71 -4.76 -11.32 -11.90
N SER A 72 -4.13 -10.23 -12.31
CA SER A 72 -2.85 -10.27 -13.03
C SER A 72 -1.76 -10.97 -12.21
N ILE A 73 -1.53 -10.55 -10.96
CA ILE A 73 -0.48 -11.16 -10.12
C ILE A 73 -0.80 -12.61 -9.75
N HIS A 74 -2.08 -12.97 -9.64
CA HIS A 74 -2.50 -14.36 -9.43
C HIS A 74 -2.04 -15.25 -10.59
N TYR A 75 -2.35 -14.89 -11.83
CA TYR A 75 -1.96 -15.66 -13.00
C TYR A 75 -0.46 -15.64 -13.26
N PHE A 76 0.22 -14.51 -13.09
CA PHE A 76 1.68 -14.45 -13.18
C PHE A 76 2.36 -15.31 -12.11
N GLY A 77 1.83 -15.32 -10.88
CA GLY A 77 2.32 -16.19 -9.81
C GLY A 77 2.23 -17.66 -10.16
N ILE A 78 1.07 -18.11 -10.65
CA ILE A 78 0.86 -19.48 -11.13
C ILE A 78 1.78 -19.81 -12.32
N TRP A 79 1.99 -18.86 -13.23
CA TRP A 79 2.91 -19.04 -14.37
C TRP A 79 4.35 -19.23 -13.93
N LEU A 80 4.84 -18.42 -12.97
CA LEU A 80 6.16 -18.59 -12.38
C LEU A 80 6.32 -19.96 -11.72
N ASP A 81 5.37 -20.39 -10.92
CA ASP A 81 5.42 -21.71 -10.28
C ASP A 81 5.46 -22.86 -11.30
N ARG A 82 4.68 -22.74 -12.38
CA ARG A 82 4.75 -23.72 -13.47
C ARG A 82 6.14 -23.80 -14.09
N ILE A 83 6.80 -22.66 -14.31
CA ILE A 83 8.19 -22.61 -14.82
C ILE A 83 9.13 -23.28 -13.82
N HIS A 84 8.97 -23.03 -12.51
CA HIS A 84 9.81 -23.64 -11.48
C HIS A 84 9.61 -25.16 -11.40
N ARG A 85 8.38 -25.64 -11.45
CA ARG A 85 8.07 -27.09 -11.49
C ARG A 85 8.68 -27.76 -12.73
N GLN A 86 8.51 -27.17 -13.90
CA GLN A 86 9.13 -27.68 -15.15
C GLN A 86 10.66 -27.71 -15.06
N ARG A 87 11.28 -26.69 -14.47
CA ARG A 87 12.71 -26.67 -14.21
C ARG A 87 13.12 -27.88 -13.35
N ASP A 88 12.42 -28.11 -12.26
CA ASP A 88 12.78 -29.15 -11.29
C ASP A 88 12.61 -30.56 -11.90
N GLU A 89 11.58 -30.76 -12.71
CA GLU A 89 11.36 -32.00 -13.49
C GLU A 89 12.48 -32.20 -14.51
N ALA A 90 12.80 -31.17 -15.32
CA ALA A 90 13.86 -31.24 -16.32
C ALA A 90 15.24 -31.50 -15.69
N VAL A 91 15.53 -30.87 -14.54
CA VAL A 91 16.80 -31.08 -13.82
C VAL A 91 16.90 -32.48 -13.22
N LYS A 92 15.76 -33.09 -12.78
CA LYS A 92 15.74 -34.46 -12.30
C LYS A 92 16.01 -35.47 -13.41
N ALA A 93 15.49 -35.22 -14.60
CA ALA A 93 15.61 -36.12 -15.76
C ALA A 93 17.00 -36.00 -16.45
N ALA A 94 17.71 -34.88 -16.26
CA ALA A 94 18.96 -34.60 -16.97
C ALA A 94 20.20 -35.17 -16.27
N GLU A 95 21.26 -35.45 -17.06
CA GLU A 95 22.58 -35.81 -16.56
C GLU A 95 23.27 -34.63 -15.86
N LYS A 96 24.22 -34.93 -14.95
CA LYS A 96 24.88 -33.93 -14.11
C LYS A 96 25.45 -32.73 -14.90
N PRO A 97 26.13 -32.91 -16.07
CA PRO A 97 26.74 -31.78 -16.81
C PRO A 97 25.66 -30.83 -17.39
N GLU A 98 24.50 -31.33 -17.77
CA GLU A 98 23.43 -30.53 -18.40
C GLU A 98 22.59 -29.72 -17.41
N ARG A 99 22.55 -30.11 -16.14
CA ARG A 99 21.69 -29.49 -15.11
C ARG A 99 21.93 -28.00 -14.95
N LYS A 100 23.16 -27.54 -15.10
CA LYS A 100 23.47 -26.10 -14.98
C LYS A 100 22.89 -25.29 -16.14
N ALA A 101 22.97 -25.80 -17.36
CA ALA A 101 22.42 -25.16 -18.54
C ALA A 101 20.88 -25.10 -18.46
N ILE A 102 20.24 -26.19 -18.05
CA ILE A 102 18.79 -26.26 -17.84
C ILE A 102 18.34 -25.22 -16.79
N LYS A 103 18.97 -25.22 -15.61
CA LYS A 103 18.64 -24.23 -14.57
C LYS A 103 18.78 -22.80 -15.09
N HIS A 104 19.82 -22.49 -15.84
CA HIS A 104 20.03 -21.15 -16.39
C HIS A 104 18.95 -20.78 -17.43
N ALA A 105 18.55 -21.70 -18.30
CA ALA A 105 17.50 -21.45 -19.28
C ALA A 105 16.15 -21.15 -18.63
N TYR A 106 15.75 -21.91 -17.60
CA TYR A 106 14.52 -21.67 -16.86
C TYR A 106 14.60 -20.41 -15.98
N LEU A 107 15.76 -20.07 -15.44
CA LEU A 107 15.98 -18.81 -14.73
C LEU A 107 15.74 -17.60 -15.66
N LEU A 108 16.22 -17.65 -16.89
CA LEU A 108 15.97 -16.59 -17.87
C LEU A 108 14.47 -16.46 -18.19
N ARG A 109 13.76 -17.58 -18.37
CA ARG A 109 12.31 -17.57 -18.61
C ARG A 109 11.55 -16.92 -17.43
N SER A 110 11.85 -17.31 -16.20
CA SER A 110 11.19 -16.74 -15.02
C SER A 110 11.55 -15.27 -14.83
N ARG A 111 12.77 -14.84 -15.16
CA ARG A 111 13.15 -13.41 -15.17
C ARG A 111 12.32 -12.59 -16.15
N TRP A 112 12.10 -13.07 -17.37
CA TRP A 112 11.28 -12.36 -18.35
C TRP A 112 9.83 -12.23 -17.90
N VAL A 113 9.24 -13.25 -17.29
CA VAL A 113 7.89 -13.19 -16.73
C VAL A 113 7.83 -12.16 -15.60
N LEU A 114 8.79 -12.16 -14.68
CA LEU A 114 8.87 -11.18 -13.60
C LEU A 114 9.04 -9.75 -14.13
N LEU A 115 9.95 -9.53 -15.08
CA LEU A 115 10.18 -8.22 -15.69
C LEU A 115 8.94 -7.70 -16.41
N PHE A 116 8.24 -8.56 -17.15
CA PHE A 116 7.01 -8.19 -17.82
C PHE A 116 5.91 -7.82 -16.81
N ALA A 117 5.71 -8.63 -15.77
CA ALA A 117 4.74 -8.34 -14.71
C ALA A 117 5.08 -7.04 -13.96
N ALA A 118 6.36 -6.84 -13.60
CA ALA A 118 6.82 -5.62 -12.93
C ALA A 118 6.64 -4.40 -13.85
N ALA A 119 7.00 -4.51 -15.13
CA ALA A 119 6.82 -3.43 -16.11
C ALA A 119 5.34 -3.08 -16.31
N LEU A 120 4.44 -4.07 -16.32
CA LEU A 120 3.00 -3.85 -16.41
C LEU A 120 2.49 -3.02 -15.22
N HIS A 121 2.80 -3.43 -13.99
CA HIS A 121 2.28 -2.77 -12.79
C HIS A 121 2.95 -1.43 -12.50
N ILE A 122 4.29 -1.36 -12.61
CA ILE A 122 5.03 -0.11 -12.45
C ILE A 122 4.71 0.84 -13.60
N GLY A 123 4.61 0.34 -14.84
CA GLY A 123 4.23 1.12 -16.01
C GLY A 123 2.85 1.74 -15.85
N THR A 124 1.85 0.97 -15.38
CA THR A 124 0.52 1.49 -15.06
C THR A 124 0.59 2.61 -14.02
N LEU A 125 1.34 2.41 -12.93
CA LEU A 125 1.54 3.43 -11.90
C LEU A 125 2.21 4.68 -12.47
N LEU A 126 3.28 4.52 -13.26
CA LEU A 126 4.00 5.64 -13.88
C LEU A 126 3.11 6.41 -14.85
N THR A 127 2.35 5.70 -15.68
CA THR A 127 1.42 6.34 -16.63
C THR A 127 0.34 7.13 -15.89
N LEU A 128 -0.35 6.52 -14.94
CA LEU A 128 -1.44 7.19 -14.26
C LEU A 128 -0.97 8.37 -13.40
N LYS A 129 0.15 8.22 -12.69
CA LYS A 129 0.61 9.22 -11.71
C LYS A 129 1.54 10.26 -12.30
N TYR A 130 2.42 9.88 -13.22
CA TYR A 130 3.53 10.74 -13.66
C TYR A 130 3.46 11.17 -15.11
N ALA A 131 2.54 10.65 -15.94
CA ALA A 131 2.40 11.12 -17.32
C ALA A 131 2.18 12.63 -17.43
N PRO A 132 1.34 13.29 -16.58
CA PRO A 132 1.19 14.74 -16.64
C PRO A 132 2.50 15.50 -16.34
N PHE A 133 3.35 14.97 -15.48
CA PHE A 133 4.67 15.53 -15.18
C PHE A 133 5.60 15.40 -16.39
N PHE A 134 5.72 14.21 -16.96
CA PHE A 134 6.58 13.99 -18.13
C PHE A 134 6.11 14.81 -19.33
N THR A 135 4.80 14.85 -19.61
CA THR A 135 4.25 15.64 -20.73
C THR A 135 4.54 17.13 -20.56
N ARG A 136 4.41 17.69 -19.36
CA ARG A 136 4.78 19.10 -19.08
C ARG A 136 6.25 19.37 -19.35
N ASN A 137 7.14 18.48 -18.88
CA ASN A 137 8.59 18.66 -19.11
C ASN A 137 8.96 18.51 -20.60
N VAL A 138 8.35 17.56 -21.32
CA VAL A 138 8.54 17.43 -22.77
C VAL A 138 8.06 18.68 -23.51
N ASN A 139 6.87 19.19 -23.20
CA ASN A 139 6.38 20.44 -23.80
C ASN A 139 7.28 21.63 -23.51
N SER A 140 7.83 21.73 -22.29
CA SER A 140 8.81 22.76 -21.95
C SER A 140 10.09 22.63 -22.79
N LEU A 141 10.61 21.42 -22.95
CA LEU A 141 11.79 21.14 -23.77
C LEU A 141 11.53 21.50 -25.25
N LEU A 142 10.40 21.07 -25.82
CA LEU A 142 10.00 21.40 -27.19
C LEU A 142 9.89 22.91 -27.41
N GLY A 143 9.34 23.64 -26.45
CA GLY A 143 9.28 25.10 -26.47
C GLY A 143 10.67 25.76 -26.48
N HIS A 144 11.60 25.25 -25.66
CA HIS A 144 13.01 25.74 -25.66
C HIS A 144 13.74 25.46 -26.98
N MET A 145 13.36 24.36 -27.67
CA MET A 145 13.91 24.04 -28.99
C MET A 145 13.25 24.81 -30.14
N GLY A 146 12.31 25.71 -29.85
CA GLY A 146 11.59 26.50 -30.87
C GLY A 146 10.54 25.70 -31.65
N LEU A 147 10.18 24.51 -31.19
CA LEU A 147 9.15 23.68 -31.83
C LEU A 147 7.75 24.09 -31.33
N SER A 148 6.84 24.33 -32.24
CA SER A 148 5.42 24.67 -31.93
C SER A 148 4.57 23.45 -31.53
N LEU A 149 5.14 22.24 -31.54
CA LEU A 149 4.46 21.02 -31.15
C LEU A 149 4.23 21.01 -29.63
N GLN A 150 2.97 20.91 -29.23
CA GLN A 150 2.59 20.70 -27.81
C GLN A 150 1.77 19.43 -27.70
N LEU A 151 2.17 18.57 -26.76
CA LEU A 151 1.45 17.36 -26.41
C LEU A 151 0.33 17.70 -25.41
N GLU A 152 -0.84 17.13 -25.60
CA GLU A 152 -1.94 17.28 -24.66
C GLU A 152 -1.57 16.64 -23.30
N ILE A 153 -1.76 17.38 -22.20
CA ILE A 153 -1.45 16.90 -20.87
C ILE A 153 -2.60 15.97 -20.42
N PRO A 154 -2.33 14.67 -20.21
CA PRO A 154 -3.38 13.73 -19.85
C PRO A 154 -3.91 14.01 -18.44
N LYS A 155 -5.23 13.89 -18.28
CA LYS A 155 -5.94 14.02 -17.00
C LYS A 155 -6.48 12.64 -16.57
N TYR A 156 -5.63 11.86 -15.92
CA TYR A 156 -6.05 10.56 -15.39
C TYR A 156 -6.63 10.68 -13.98
N LEU A 157 -7.67 9.91 -13.71
CA LEU A 157 -8.15 9.70 -12.35
C LEU A 157 -7.21 8.69 -11.68
N LEU A 158 -6.72 9.03 -10.48
CA LEU A 158 -5.80 8.20 -9.72
C LEU A 158 -6.57 7.36 -8.69
N PRO A 159 -6.50 6.03 -8.76
CA PRO A 159 -6.99 5.20 -7.67
C PRO A 159 -6.26 5.51 -6.37
N ILE A 160 -7.01 5.72 -5.29
CA ILE A 160 -6.43 5.92 -3.96
C ILE A 160 -5.63 4.67 -3.58
N GLY A 161 -4.43 4.86 -3.03
CA GLY A 161 -3.57 3.75 -2.62
C GLY A 161 -2.87 2.99 -3.76
N ILE A 162 -2.96 3.44 -5.04
CA ILE A 162 -2.33 2.74 -6.17
C ILE A 162 -0.84 2.46 -5.95
N SER A 163 -0.10 3.37 -5.35
CA SER A 163 1.32 3.16 -5.06
C SER A 163 1.53 2.02 -4.06
N PHE A 164 0.67 1.91 -3.04
CA PHE A 164 0.77 0.89 -2.00
C PHE A 164 0.44 -0.50 -2.55
N PHE A 165 -0.70 -0.67 -3.21
CA PHE A 165 -1.04 -1.98 -3.74
C PHE A 165 -0.16 -2.39 -4.93
N THR A 166 0.42 -1.44 -5.69
CA THR A 166 1.45 -1.76 -6.69
C THR A 166 2.72 -2.31 -6.03
N MET A 167 3.20 -1.70 -4.94
CA MET A 167 4.35 -2.21 -4.20
C MET A 167 4.07 -3.60 -3.58
N GLN A 168 2.86 -3.84 -3.09
CA GLN A 168 2.44 -5.16 -2.61
C GLN A 168 2.42 -6.20 -3.75
N ALA A 169 1.86 -5.84 -4.91
CA ALA A 169 1.82 -6.69 -6.09
C ALA A 169 3.23 -7.07 -6.57
N VAL A 170 4.12 -6.08 -6.68
CA VAL A 170 5.51 -6.29 -7.10
C VAL A 170 6.25 -7.18 -6.09
N SER A 171 6.11 -6.92 -4.77
CA SER A 171 6.74 -7.75 -3.74
C SER A 171 6.25 -9.20 -3.79
N TYR A 172 4.94 -9.42 -3.96
CA TYR A 172 4.38 -10.76 -4.12
C TYR A 172 5.01 -11.51 -5.31
N MET A 173 5.12 -10.85 -6.47
CA MET A 173 5.73 -11.44 -7.66
C MET A 173 7.21 -11.78 -7.47
N PHE A 174 7.97 -10.89 -6.81
CA PHE A 174 9.38 -11.14 -6.47
C PHE A 174 9.53 -12.31 -5.49
N ASP A 175 8.66 -12.40 -4.47
CA ASP A 175 8.71 -13.45 -3.48
C ASP A 175 8.40 -14.83 -4.10
N VAL A 176 7.43 -14.90 -5.03
CA VAL A 176 7.14 -16.11 -5.82
C VAL A 176 8.31 -16.45 -6.74
N TYR A 177 8.88 -15.46 -7.44
CA TYR A 177 10.04 -15.66 -8.33
C TYR A 177 11.26 -16.21 -7.57
N ARG A 178 11.51 -15.72 -6.34
CA ARG A 178 12.59 -16.19 -5.46
C ARG A 178 12.29 -17.51 -4.74
N GLU A 179 11.11 -18.04 -4.94
CA GLU A 179 10.62 -19.26 -4.26
C GLU A 179 10.57 -19.12 -2.73
N THR A 180 10.55 -17.88 -2.20
CA THR A 180 10.39 -17.61 -0.76
C THR A 180 8.97 -17.87 -0.29
N ILE A 181 7.99 -17.73 -1.18
CA ILE A 181 6.60 -18.12 -1.00
C ILE A 181 6.12 -18.93 -2.21
N LYS A 182 5.12 -19.80 -1.98
CA LYS A 182 4.36 -20.42 -3.07
C LYS A 182 3.30 -19.44 -3.56
N PRO A 183 2.94 -19.46 -4.86
CA PRO A 183 1.84 -18.65 -5.35
C PRO A 183 0.54 -19.08 -4.69
N ASP A 184 -0.35 -18.12 -4.51
CA ASP A 184 -1.66 -18.42 -3.99
C ASP A 184 -2.57 -18.93 -5.10
N GLU A 185 -3.03 -20.16 -4.97
CA GLU A 185 -4.00 -20.75 -5.89
C GLU A 185 -5.43 -20.24 -5.63
N ASN A 186 -5.68 -19.60 -4.49
CA ASN A 186 -6.98 -19.06 -4.12
C ASN A 186 -7.03 -17.55 -4.38
N LEU A 187 -7.69 -17.16 -5.48
CA LEU A 187 -7.86 -15.76 -5.87
C LEU A 187 -8.55 -14.91 -4.79
N PHE A 188 -9.48 -15.48 -4.01
CA PHE A 188 -10.16 -14.73 -2.95
C PHE A 188 -9.24 -14.44 -1.76
N ARG A 189 -8.32 -15.36 -1.43
CA ARG A 189 -7.30 -15.13 -0.40
C ARG A 189 -6.32 -14.05 -0.82
N LEU A 190 -5.83 -14.13 -2.05
CA LEU A 190 -4.97 -13.09 -2.62
C LEU A 190 -5.73 -11.75 -2.71
N GLY A 191 -7.00 -11.79 -3.13
CA GLY A 191 -7.87 -10.62 -3.17
C GLY A 191 -8.06 -9.95 -1.81
N LEU A 192 -8.26 -10.74 -0.75
CA LEU A 192 -8.36 -10.20 0.61
C LEU A 192 -7.04 -9.55 1.06
N PHE A 193 -5.89 -10.17 0.78
CA PHE A 193 -4.58 -9.58 1.07
C PHE A 193 -4.39 -8.25 0.34
N MET A 194 -4.74 -8.17 -0.95
CA MET A 194 -4.57 -6.96 -1.76
C MET A 194 -5.54 -5.84 -1.40
N SER A 195 -6.77 -6.20 -1.00
CA SER A 195 -7.85 -5.23 -0.76
C SER A 195 -8.04 -4.84 0.70
N PHE A 196 -7.39 -5.50 1.66
CA PHE A 196 -7.68 -5.36 3.10
C PHE A 196 -7.81 -3.90 3.54
N PHE A 197 -9.03 -3.51 3.93
CA PHE A 197 -9.42 -2.11 4.06
C PHE A 197 -8.56 -1.28 5.03
N PRO A 198 -7.99 -1.83 6.12
CA PRO A 198 -7.11 -1.02 6.96
C PRO A 198 -5.81 -0.61 6.26
N GLN A 199 -5.28 -1.44 5.35
CA GLN A 199 -3.96 -1.19 4.77
C GLN A 199 -3.97 -0.55 3.39
N ILE A 200 -5.08 -0.66 2.63
CA ILE A 200 -5.09 -0.36 1.19
C ILE A 200 -4.84 1.11 0.86
N VAL A 201 -5.21 2.04 1.73
CA VAL A 201 -5.08 3.49 1.48
C VAL A 201 -3.66 3.97 1.76
N GLU A 202 -3.18 3.78 2.98
CA GLU A 202 -1.89 4.30 3.47
C GLU A 202 -1.26 3.40 4.54
N GLY A 203 -1.66 2.13 4.61
CA GLY A 203 -1.16 1.20 5.63
C GLY A 203 0.30 0.78 5.45
N PRO A 204 0.84 0.00 6.38
CA PRO A 204 2.15 -0.60 6.21
C PRO A 204 2.23 -1.44 4.94
N ILE A 205 3.37 -1.43 4.24
CA ILE A 205 3.58 -2.26 3.06
C ILE A 205 3.85 -3.70 3.50
N CYS A 206 2.75 -4.44 3.73
CA CYS A 206 2.82 -5.83 4.19
C CYS A 206 3.33 -6.75 3.09
N ARG A 207 4.16 -7.75 3.45
CA ARG A 207 4.49 -8.87 2.57
C ARG A 207 3.38 -9.92 2.64
N TYR A 208 3.16 -10.62 1.52
CA TYR A 208 2.15 -11.68 1.46
C TYR A 208 2.33 -12.72 2.59
N GLY A 209 3.55 -13.20 2.79
CA GLY A 209 3.87 -14.18 3.83
C GLY A 209 3.66 -13.70 5.27
N GLN A 210 3.54 -12.38 5.51
CA GLN A 210 3.34 -11.83 6.86
C GLN A 210 1.88 -11.82 7.30
N THR A 211 0.95 -11.54 6.39
CA THR A 211 -0.44 -11.23 6.76
C THR A 211 -1.49 -12.09 6.06
N ALA A 212 -1.21 -12.66 4.90
CA ALA A 212 -2.22 -13.38 4.11
C ALA A 212 -2.82 -14.60 4.84
N GLU A 213 -2.00 -15.35 5.57
CA GLU A 213 -2.48 -16.48 6.35
C GLU A 213 -3.36 -16.05 7.52
N GLN A 214 -2.98 -15.00 8.23
CA GLN A 214 -3.79 -14.42 9.31
C GLN A 214 -5.13 -13.92 8.78
N LEU A 215 -5.13 -13.24 7.62
CA LEU A 215 -6.33 -12.74 6.96
C LEU A 215 -7.27 -13.86 6.50
N TRP A 216 -6.72 -15.01 6.09
CA TRP A 216 -7.55 -16.12 5.63
C TRP A 216 -8.06 -17.02 6.75
N ASN A 217 -7.28 -17.13 7.82
CA ASN A 217 -7.59 -17.92 9.01
C ASN A 217 -8.03 -17.05 10.18
N VAL A 218 -8.82 -16.01 9.87
CA VAL A 218 -9.32 -15.05 10.87
C VAL A 218 -10.07 -15.74 12.01
N LYS A 219 -9.91 -15.20 13.21
CA LYS A 219 -10.58 -15.65 14.43
C LYS A 219 -11.72 -14.70 14.80
N GLY A 220 -12.51 -15.05 15.80
CA GLY A 220 -13.48 -14.13 16.39
C GLY A 220 -12.78 -12.95 17.07
N ILE A 221 -13.51 -11.82 17.17
CA ILE A 221 -13.04 -10.67 17.94
C ILE A 221 -13.00 -11.05 19.41
N THR A 222 -11.83 -10.90 20.04
CA THR A 222 -11.67 -11.06 21.48
C THR A 222 -11.77 -9.70 22.16
N PHE A 223 -12.17 -9.69 23.46
CA PHE A 223 -12.21 -8.44 24.23
C PHE A 223 -10.83 -7.76 24.27
N SER A 224 -9.76 -8.53 24.38
CA SER A 224 -8.39 -8.01 24.36
C SER A 224 -8.06 -7.32 23.03
N ASN A 225 -8.34 -7.96 21.89
CA ASN A 225 -8.08 -7.40 20.58
C ASN A 225 -8.91 -6.13 20.34
N LEU A 226 -10.17 -6.14 20.75
CA LEU A 226 -11.06 -4.98 20.65
C LEU A 226 -10.50 -3.80 21.47
N THR A 227 -10.18 -4.04 22.74
CA THR A 227 -9.66 -3.00 23.65
C THR A 227 -8.34 -2.44 23.19
N LEU A 228 -7.37 -3.30 22.87
CA LEU A 228 -6.05 -2.86 22.38
C LEU A 228 -6.16 -2.12 21.04
N GLY A 229 -7.00 -2.60 20.13
CA GLY A 229 -7.24 -1.95 18.85
C GLY A 229 -7.87 -0.56 19.01
N ILE A 230 -8.89 -0.42 19.85
CA ILE A 230 -9.52 0.88 20.15
C ILE A 230 -8.51 1.83 20.81
N GLN A 231 -7.76 1.37 21.82
CA GLN A 231 -6.73 2.17 22.47
C GLN A 231 -5.70 2.70 21.46
N ARG A 232 -5.29 1.85 20.52
CA ARG A 232 -4.33 2.24 19.48
C ARG A 232 -4.93 3.24 18.51
N ILE A 233 -6.19 3.10 18.09
CA ILE A 233 -6.91 4.08 17.27
C ILE A 233 -6.99 5.42 17.99
N LEU A 234 -7.39 5.43 19.27
CA LEU A 234 -7.47 6.66 20.07
C LEU A 234 -6.11 7.34 20.22
N PHE A 235 -5.04 6.57 20.39
CA PHE A 235 -3.67 7.11 20.42
C PHE A 235 -3.27 7.72 19.07
N GLY A 236 -3.63 7.09 17.95
CA GLY A 236 -3.47 7.64 16.61
C GLY A 236 -4.25 8.95 16.42
N MET A 237 -5.51 8.99 16.88
CA MET A 237 -6.34 10.20 16.87
C MET A 237 -5.70 11.35 17.67
N MET A 238 -5.17 11.06 18.84
CA MET A 238 -4.45 12.06 19.65
C MET A 238 -3.28 12.64 18.87
N LYS A 239 -2.43 11.80 18.27
CA LYS A 239 -1.30 12.27 17.45
C LYS A 239 -1.76 13.15 16.30
N LYS A 240 -2.77 12.72 15.56
CA LYS A 240 -3.28 13.43 14.38
C LYS A 240 -4.02 14.70 14.77
N MET A 241 -5.10 14.58 15.55
CA MET A 241 -6.05 15.68 15.75
C MET A 241 -5.59 16.69 16.81
N VAL A 242 -4.87 16.23 17.86
CA VAL A 242 -4.44 17.11 18.95
C VAL A 242 -3.08 17.72 18.69
N VAL A 243 -2.18 17.02 17.99
CA VAL A 243 -0.83 17.55 17.74
C VAL A 243 -0.67 18.01 16.29
N ALA A 244 -0.79 17.11 15.31
CA ALA A 244 -0.48 17.43 13.92
C ALA A 244 -1.38 18.52 13.35
N ASP A 245 -2.71 18.36 13.47
CA ASP A 245 -3.68 19.31 12.93
C ASP A 245 -3.64 20.69 13.63
N ARG A 246 -3.19 20.72 14.89
CA ARG A 246 -3.04 22.01 15.64
C ARG A 246 -1.76 22.74 15.27
N LEU A 247 -0.72 22.04 14.85
CA LEU A 247 0.51 22.68 14.38
C LEU A 247 0.38 23.20 12.93
N ASN A 248 -0.52 22.63 12.13
CA ASN A 248 -0.64 22.95 10.71
C ASN A 248 -0.86 24.45 10.42
N PRO A 249 -1.81 25.16 11.06
CA PRO A 249 -2.03 26.58 10.78
C PRO A 249 -0.80 27.46 11.06
N LEU A 250 -0.07 27.18 12.14
CA LEU A 250 1.17 27.89 12.46
C LEU A 250 2.22 27.70 11.36
N ILE A 251 2.44 26.46 10.95
CA ILE A 251 3.44 26.08 9.96
C ILE A 251 3.09 26.72 8.60
N GLU A 252 1.83 26.60 8.18
CA GLU A 252 1.34 27.16 6.92
C GLU A 252 1.48 28.68 6.90
N THR A 253 1.11 29.36 7.98
CA THR A 253 1.26 30.82 8.10
C THR A 253 2.72 31.26 7.98
N VAL A 254 3.63 30.62 8.69
CA VAL A 254 5.04 31.00 8.67
C VAL A 254 5.70 30.67 7.34
N PHE A 255 5.42 29.50 6.74
CA PHE A 255 6.07 29.10 5.47
C PHE A 255 5.50 29.82 4.25
N SER A 256 4.21 30.15 4.23
CA SER A 256 3.63 30.93 3.13
C SER A 256 4.09 32.41 3.15
N GLY A 257 4.31 32.98 4.34
CA GLY A 257 4.79 34.34 4.53
C GLY A 257 6.24 34.44 5.04
N TYR A 258 7.12 33.49 4.72
CA TYR A 258 8.45 33.35 5.34
C TYR A 258 9.33 34.59 5.27
N LYS A 259 9.11 35.50 4.30
CA LYS A 259 9.84 36.77 4.15
C LYS A 259 9.50 37.77 5.24
N ASP A 260 8.33 37.66 5.86
CA ASP A 260 7.82 38.57 6.86
C ASP A 260 8.22 38.17 8.29
N PHE A 261 8.85 36.98 8.44
CA PHE A 261 9.22 36.41 9.73
C PHE A 261 10.74 36.43 9.95
N GLN A 262 11.14 36.62 11.19
CA GLN A 262 12.54 36.52 11.61
C GLN A 262 13.02 35.04 11.55
N GLY A 263 14.31 34.84 11.32
CA GLY A 263 14.92 33.52 11.19
C GLY A 263 14.65 32.58 12.37
N GLY A 264 14.56 33.07 13.59
CA GLY A 264 14.19 32.28 14.77
C GLY A 264 12.78 31.69 14.69
N VAL A 265 11.80 32.46 14.18
CA VAL A 265 10.42 31.98 13.99
C VAL A 265 10.37 30.91 12.92
N ILE A 266 11.12 31.09 11.82
CA ILE A 266 11.22 30.11 10.74
C ILE A 266 11.84 28.80 11.26
N ALA A 267 12.89 28.89 12.07
CA ALA A 267 13.54 27.73 12.68
C ALA A 267 12.57 26.93 13.60
N ILE A 268 11.79 27.65 14.43
CA ILE A 268 10.75 27.01 15.27
C ILE A 268 9.69 26.37 14.40
N ALA A 269 9.22 27.03 13.35
CA ALA A 269 8.25 26.46 12.43
C ALA A 269 8.77 25.17 11.73
N ALA A 270 10.07 25.11 11.40
CA ALA A 270 10.69 23.92 10.83
C ALA A 270 10.73 22.75 11.83
N VAL A 271 10.99 23.01 13.10
CA VAL A 271 10.90 21.99 14.17
C VAL A 271 9.44 21.53 14.32
N CYS A 272 8.48 22.46 14.37
CA CYS A 272 7.06 22.16 14.44
C CYS A 272 6.60 21.31 13.23
N TYR A 273 7.08 21.61 12.03
CA TYR A 273 6.79 20.82 10.83
C TYR A 273 7.33 19.39 10.94
N THR A 274 8.52 19.21 11.49
CA THR A 274 9.10 17.89 11.73
C THR A 274 8.25 17.07 12.69
N VAL A 275 7.77 17.69 13.78
CA VAL A 275 6.86 17.06 14.74
C VAL A 275 5.52 16.75 14.08
N GLN A 276 4.94 17.71 13.35
CA GLN A 276 3.68 17.53 12.63
C GLN A 276 3.74 16.35 11.69
N LEU A 277 4.74 16.28 10.82
CA LEU A 277 4.91 15.20 9.84
C LEU A 277 4.98 13.83 10.52
N TYR A 278 5.71 13.73 11.63
CA TYR A 278 5.79 12.49 12.38
C TYR A 278 4.47 12.11 13.05
N MET A 279 3.82 13.07 13.70
CA MET A 279 2.55 12.80 14.42
C MET A 279 1.43 12.48 13.46
N ASP A 280 1.36 13.14 12.31
CA ASP A 280 0.37 12.88 11.27
C ASP A 280 0.52 11.47 10.71
N PHE A 281 1.71 11.13 10.22
CA PHE A 281 1.93 9.84 9.58
C PHE A 281 1.94 8.67 10.58
N SER A 282 2.59 8.81 11.74
CA SER A 282 2.56 7.75 12.77
C SER A 282 1.18 7.58 13.39
N GLY A 283 0.38 8.65 13.48
CA GLY A 283 -1.00 8.60 13.93
C GLY A 283 -1.89 7.81 12.96
N SER A 284 -1.75 8.06 11.66
CA SER A 284 -2.45 7.29 10.62
C SER A 284 -2.08 5.80 10.68
N MET A 285 -0.78 5.48 10.87
CA MET A 285 -0.35 4.09 11.05
C MET A 285 -0.97 3.44 12.29
N ASP A 286 -1.06 4.15 13.41
CA ASP A 286 -1.69 3.60 14.63
C ASP A 286 -3.18 3.35 14.41
N ALA A 287 -3.90 4.21 13.70
CA ALA A 287 -5.31 3.99 13.36
C ALA A 287 -5.49 2.74 12.48
N VAL A 288 -4.66 2.59 11.46
CA VAL A 288 -4.65 1.41 10.56
C VAL A 288 -4.37 0.13 11.34
N MET A 289 -3.29 0.11 12.11
CA MET A 289 -2.87 -1.08 12.88
C MET A 289 -3.85 -1.41 14.01
N GLY A 290 -4.41 -0.38 14.67
CA GLY A 290 -5.47 -0.56 15.66
C GLY A 290 -6.73 -1.17 15.06
N THR A 291 -7.12 -0.71 13.87
CA THR A 291 -8.25 -1.29 13.13
C THR A 291 -8.00 -2.75 12.76
N ALA A 292 -6.82 -3.09 12.25
CA ALA A 292 -6.46 -4.48 11.96
C ALA A 292 -6.42 -5.35 13.23
N GLN A 293 -5.90 -4.81 14.32
CA GLN A 293 -5.82 -5.48 15.62
C GLN A 293 -7.21 -5.89 16.16
N ILE A 294 -8.25 -5.10 15.94
CA ILE A 294 -9.62 -5.45 16.31
C ILE A 294 -10.04 -6.81 15.72
N PHE A 295 -9.67 -7.05 14.45
CA PHE A 295 -9.94 -8.31 13.75
C PHE A 295 -8.90 -9.40 14.01
N GLY A 296 -7.96 -9.16 14.94
CA GLY A 296 -6.91 -10.11 15.31
C GLY A 296 -5.77 -10.23 14.29
N ILE A 297 -5.62 -9.22 13.43
CA ILE A 297 -4.56 -9.17 12.41
C ILE A 297 -3.41 -8.30 12.92
N THR A 298 -2.21 -8.87 12.99
CA THR A 298 -0.98 -8.16 13.37
C THR A 298 -0.27 -7.67 12.12
N MET A 299 -0.06 -6.35 12.04
CA MET A 299 0.66 -5.70 10.95
C MET A 299 2.07 -5.27 11.39
N PRO A 300 3.04 -5.17 10.45
CA PRO A 300 4.38 -4.68 10.77
C PRO A 300 4.37 -3.20 11.16
N GLU A 301 5.20 -2.84 12.15
CA GLU A 301 5.37 -1.46 12.59
C GLU A 301 6.08 -0.60 11.54
N ASN A 302 5.62 0.65 11.38
CA ASN A 302 6.25 1.61 10.48
C ASN A 302 7.16 2.61 11.20
N PHE A 303 6.98 2.78 12.50
CA PHE A 303 7.76 3.72 13.31
C PHE A 303 8.22 3.09 14.63
N ALA A 304 9.49 3.28 14.96
CA ALA A 304 10.09 2.81 16.21
C ALA A 304 10.90 3.92 16.90
N ARG A 305 10.22 4.99 17.37
CA ARG A 305 10.82 6.14 18.05
C ARG A 305 11.99 6.74 17.26
N PRO A 306 11.79 7.24 16.02
CA PRO A 306 12.88 7.63 15.11
C PRO A 306 13.74 8.77 15.64
N PHE A 307 13.17 9.72 16.38
CA PHE A 307 13.91 10.89 16.90
C PHE A 307 14.84 10.55 18.09
N PHE A 308 14.79 9.33 18.62
CA PHE A 308 15.75 8.86 19.62
C PHE A 308 16.93 8.10 18.99
N SER A 309 17.12 8.22 17.68
CA SER A 309 18.24 7.61 16.95
C SER A 309 19.54 8.37 17.21
N LYS A 310 20.64 7.66 17.36
CA LYS A 310 21.98 8.21 17.57
C LYS A 310 22.70 8.51 16.25
N THR A 311 22.24 7.93 15.14
CA THR A 311 22.82 8.12 13.81
C THR A 311 21.73 8.25 12.76
N ILE A 312 22.05 8.86 11.61
CA ILE A 312 21.13 8.96 10.46
C ILE A 312 20.77 7.56 9.94
N SER A 313 21.71 6.61 9.93
CA SER A 313 21.43 5.22 9.53
C SER A 313 20.41 4.54 10.46
N GLU A 314 20.51 4.81 11.76
CA GLU A 314 19.55 4.31 12.75
C GLU A 314 18.18 4.97 12.58
N PHE A 315 18.15 6.29 12.30
CA PHE A 315 16.91 7.02 12.00
C PHE A 315 16.12 6.35 10.88
N TRP A 316 16.73 6.06 9.74
CA TRP A 316 16.05 5.41 8.62
C TRP A 316 15.64 3.96 8.87
N LYS A 317 16.23 3.28 9.85
CA LYS A 317 15.78 1.95 10.30
C LYS A 317 14.54 2.03 11.20
N ARG A 318 14.20 3.21 11.72
CA ARG A 318 13.10 3.47 12.65
C ARG A 318 11.99 4.33 12.04
N TRP A 319 12.24 4.95 10.88
CA TRP A 319 11.31 5.78 10.12
C TRP A 319 10.81 5.05 8.90
N HIS A 320 9.48 4.96 8.72
CA HIS A 320 8.83 4.29 7.59
C HIS A 320 9.44 2.93 7.25
N ILE A 321 9.50 2.06 8.27
CA ILE A 321 10.27 0.81 8.28
C ILE A 321 9.89 -0.10 7.12
N THR A 322 8.58 -0.23 6.82
CA THR A 322 8.11 -1.14 5.78
C THR A 322 8.52 -0.68 4.39
N LEU A 323 8.57 0.62 4.12
CA LEU A 323 9.08 1.16 2.87
C LEU A 323 10.61 0.97 2.77
N GLY A 324 11.35 1.29 3.83
CA GLY A 324 12.80 1.12 3.88
C GLY A 324 13.24 -0.33 3.65
N THR A 325 12.55 -1.29 4.28
CA THR A 325 12.80 -2.72 4.06
C THR A 325 12.37 -3.15 2.66
N TRP A 326 11.26 -2.60 2.12
CA TRP A 326 10.82 -2.90 0.77
C TRP A 326 11.90 -2.52 -0.27
N PHE A 327 12.46 -1.32 -0.17
CA PHE A 327 13.55 -0.90 -1.05
C PHE A 327 14.79 -1.79 -0.94
N LYS A 328 15.15 -2.22 0.27
CA LYS A 328 16.26 -3.16 0.47
C LYS A 328 16.00 -4.50 -0.20
N ASP A 329 14.81 -5.08 0.04
CA ASP A 329 14.51 -6.45 -0.35
C ASP A 329 14.29 -6.59 -1.87
N TYR A 330 13.73 -5.56 -2.53
CA TYR A 330 13.27 -5.66 -3.93
C TYR A 330 14.05 -4.80 -4.91
N ILE A 331 14.83 -3.81 -4.44
CA ILE A 331 15.64 -2.96 -5.31
C ILE A 331 17.13 -3.13 -5.01
N PHE A 332 17.55 -2.97 -3.76
CA PHE A 332 18.98 -2.94 -3.42
C PHE A 332 19.64 -4.31 -3.47
N TYR A 333 19.07 -5.34 -2.82
CA TYR A 333 19.67 -6.68 -2.78
C TYR A 333 19.51 -7.50 -4.08
N PRO A 334 18.50 -7.28 -4.96
CA PRO A 334 18.43 -7.98 -6.25
C PRO A 334 19.47 -7.55 -7.28
N VAL A 335 20.01 -6.33 -7.14
CA VAL A 335 21.06 -5.77 -8.01
C VAL A 335 22.43 -6.17 -7.48
#